data_f619a9d0ba11155e60ca5f6baae12d0e
#
_entry.id   f619a9d0ba11155e60ca5f6baae12d0e
#
_cell.length_a   1.000
_cell.length_b   1.000
_cell.length_c   1.000
_cell.angle_alpha   90.00
_cell.angle_beta   90.00
_cell.angle_gamma   90.00
#
_symmetry.space_group_name_H-M   'P 1'
#
loop_
_entity.id
_entity.type
_entity.pdbx_description
1 polymer ?
#
loop_
_entity_poly.entity_id
_entity_poly.type
_entity_poly.pdbx_seq_one_letter_code
_entity_poly.pdbx_strand_id
1 'polypeptide(L)'
;MRASRPASTIQRSAVALALLSILVAGCKRASLPDAASPAAQLYVSRCGNCHVPYNPHEMTAAMWDTQVTMMEVKIQAAGMPALTSDERESIVEYLKRNAGTE
;
A
#
# COMPACT_ATOMS: atom_id res chain seq x y z
N MET A 1 51.39 -16.53 33.17
CA MET A 1 50.61 -16.97 31.97
C MET A 1 49.26 -16.28 31.99
N ARG A 2 49.00 -15.32 31.12
CA ARG A 2 47.70 -14.68 30.97
C ARG A 2 46.91 -15.45 29.91
N ALA A 3 45.81 -16.05 30.34
CA ALA A 3 44.87 -16.68 29.41
C ALA A 3 44.12 -15.61 28.63
N SER A 4 44.36 -15.51 27.34
CA SER A 4 43.61 -14.66 26.43
C SER A 4 42.21 -15.24 26.25
N ARG A 5 41.20 -14.55 26.74
CA ARG A 5 39.78 -14.88 26.51
C ARG A 5 39.42 -14.51 25.06
N PRO A 6 38.80 -15.39 24.29
CA PRO A 6 38.30 -15.01 22.94
C PRO A 6 37.02 -14.21 23.09
N ALA A 7 37.15 -12.88 23.12
CA ALA A 7 36.03 -11.95 23.12
C ALA A 7 35.34 -11.78 21.74
N SER A 8 35.75 -12.57 20.74
CA SER A 8 35.34 -12.28 19.34
C SER A 8 34.06 -12.97 18.89
N THR A 9 33.61 -14.05 19.53
CA THR A 9 32.49 -14.84 18.99
C THR A 9 31.13 -14.23 19.33
N ILE A 10 30.95 -13.74 20.55
CA ILE A 10 29.68 -13.13 21.00
C ILE A 10 29.44 -11.79 20.30
N GLN A 11 30.50 -11.01 20.09
CA GLN A 11 30.42 -9.70 19.44
C GLN A 11 30.07 -9.82 17.95
N ARG A 12 30.59 -10.84 17.26
CA ARG A 12 30.26 -11.14 15.85
C ARG A 12 28.81 -11.60 15.70
N SER A 13 28.27 -12.38 16.61
CA SER A 13 26.88 -12.83 16.60
C SER A 13 25.90 -11.68 16.86
N ALA A 14 26.22 -10.76 17.76
CA ALA A 14 25.38 -9.59 18.06
C ALA A 14 25.32 -8.62 16.87
N VAL A 15 26.43 -8.41 16.15
CA VAL A 15 26.46 -7.57 14.95
C VAL A 15 25.67 -8.21 13.80
N ALA A 16 25.77 -9.51 13.59
CA ALA A 16 25.02 -10.22 12.56
C ALA A 16 23.50 -10.17 12.80
N LEU A 17 23.05 -10.31 14.07
CA LEU A 17 21.64 -10.18 14.45
C LEU A 17 21.11 -8.75 14.28
N ALA A 18 21.90 -7.73 14.59
CA ALA A 18 21.53 -6.33 14.41
C ALA A 18 21.39 -5.95 12.92
N LEU A 19 22.28 -6.44 12.05
CA LEU A 19 22.21 -6.26 10.61
C LEU A 19 21.00 -6.96 9.97
N LEU A 20 20.63 -8.13 10.45
CA LEU A 20 19.44 -8.87 9.96
C LEU A 20 18.13 -8.14 10.32
N SER A 21 18.09 -7.48 11.48
CA SER A 21 16.93 -6.70 11.92
C SER A 21 16.68 -5.44 11.04
N ILE A 22 17.72 -4.86 10.49
CA ILE A 22 17.61 -3.67 9.60
C ILE A 22 17.04 -4.06 8.24
N LEU A 23 17.34 -5.26 7.74
CA LEU A 23 16.83 -5.75 6.45
C LEU A 23 15.32 -6.02 6.44
N VAL A 24 14.71 -6.32 7.58
CA VAL A 24 13.26 -6.58 7.70
C VAL A 24 12.45 -5.28 7.79
N ALA A 25 13.05 -4.17 8.19
CA ALA A 25 12.36 -2.87 8.34
C ALA A 25 12.11 -2.13 7.01
N GLY A 26 12.72 -2.57 5.89
CA GLY A 26 12.75 -1.85 4.61
C GLY A 26 11.52 -2.00 3.71
N CYS A 27 10.53 -2.86 4.03
CA CYS A 27 9.42 -3.19 3.12
C CYS A 27 8.05 -2.74 3.63
N LYS A 28 7.94 -1.64 4.37
CA LYS A 28 6.63 -1.08 4.72
C LYS A 28 6.09 -0.28 3.54
N ARG A 29 5.03 -0.79 2.90
CA ARG A 29 4.22 -0.02 1.97
C ARG A 29 3.68 1.22 2.67
N ALA A 30 3.72 2.37 2.00
CA ALA A 30 3.07 3.57 2.51
C ALA A 30 1.59 3.27 2.76
N SER A 31 1.08 3.66 3.92
CA SER A 31 -0.34 3.54 4.24
C SER A 31 -1.16 4.45 3.33
N LEU A 32 -2.40 4.04 3.04
CA LEU A 32 -3.33 4.90 2.32
C LEU A 32 -3.63 6.17 3.15
N PRO A 33 -3.78 7.34 2.51
CA PRO A 33 -4.25 8.52 3.21
C PRO A 33 -5.64 8.26 3.80
N ASP A 34 -5.91 8.77 4.99
CA ASP A 34 -7.18 8.56 5.71
C ASP A 34 -7.67 7.10 5.73
N ALA A 35 -6.75 6.14 5.94
CA ALA A 35 -7.03 4.71 5.80
C ALA A 35 -8.24 4.22 6.62
N ALA A 36 -8.56 4.88 7.73
CA ALA A 36 -9.71 4.56 8.57
C ALA A 36 -11.03 5.19 8.09
N SER A 37 -11.00 6.07 7.08
CA SER A 37 -12.20 6.71 6.56
C SER A 37 -13.08 5.70 5.80
N PRO A 38 -14.42 5.88 5.82
CA PRO A 38 -15.33 5.03 5.05
C PRO A 38 -15.00 4.99 3.56
N ALA A 39 -14.58 6.11 2.97
CA ALA A 39 -14.23 6.20 1.56
C ALA A 39 -12.94 5.41 1.22
N ALA A 40 -11.92 5.47 2.08
CA ALA A 40 -10.71 4.67 1.91
C ALA A 40 -11.01 3.17 2.03
N GLN A 41 -11.82 2.77 3.00
CA GLN A 41 -12.23 1.39 3.19
C GLN A 41 -13.09 0.87 2.03
N LEU A 42 -13.98 1.70 1.50
CA LEU A 42 -14.76 1.38 0.31
C LEU A 42 -13.85 1.17 -0.91
N TYR A 43 -12.88 2.07 -1.13
CA TYR A 43 -11.88 1.92 -2.17
C TYR A 43 -11.13 0.58 -2.07
N VAL A 44 -10.63 0.24 -0.89
CA VAL A 44 -9.93 -1.03 -0.66
C VAL A 44 -10.83 -2.23 -0.92
N SER A 45 -12.06 -2.20 -0.42
CA SER A 45 -13.00 -3.34 -0.54
C SER A 45 -13.44 -3.59 -1.97
N ARG A 46 -13.60 -2.54 -2.78
CA ARG A 46 -14.08 -2.65 -4.16
C ARG A 46 -12.94 -2.83 -5.18
N CYS A 47 -11.78 -2.24 -4.93
CA CYS A 47 -10.64 -2.20 -5.86
C CYS A 47 -9.47 -3.09 -5.42
N GLY A 48 -9.51 -3.67 -4.23
CA GLY A 48 -8.44 -4.51 -3.68
C GLY A 48 -8.57 -6.02 -3.92
N ASN A 49 -9.57 -6.47 -4.66
CA ASN A 49 -9.85 -7.90 -4.82
C ASN A 49 -8.89 -8.63 -5.78
N CYS A 50 -8.31 -7.94 -6.75
CA CYS A 50 -7.45 -8.54 -7.77
C CYS A 50 -5.96 -8.28 -7.50
N HIS A 51 -5.63 -7.11 -6.98
CA HIS A 51 -4.28 -6.71 -6.59
C HIS A 51 -4.38 -5.64 -5.49
N VAL A 52 -3.24 -5.33 -4.88
CA VAL A 52 -3.21 -4.26 -3.87
C VAL A 52 -3.58 -2.92 -4.52
N PRO A 53 -4.52 -2.17 -3.93
CA PRO A 53 -4.90 -0.87 -4.45
C PRO A 53 -3.72 0.09 -4.50
N TYR A 54 -3.66 0.90 -5.56
CA TYR A 54 -2.66 1.96 -5.67
C TYR A 54 -2.85 3.03 -4.60
N ASN A 55 -1.77 3.63 -4.16
CA ASN A 55 -1.89 4.82 -3.32
C ASN A 55 -2.40 5.99 -4.18
N PRO A 56 -3.41 6.75 -3.71
CA PRO A 56 -3.98 7.85 -4.49
C PRO A 56 -2.96 8.86 -5.05
N HIS A 57 -1.88 9.13 -4.33
CA HIS A 57 -0.84 10.07 -4.79
C HIS A 57 0.03 9.54 -5.95
N GLU A 58 -0.11 8.27 -6.33
CA GLU A 58 0.64 7.71 -7.47
C GLU A 58 0.14 8.22 -8.83
N MET A 59 -1.05 8.82 -8.88
CA MET A 59 -1.64 9.37 -10.08
C MET A 59 -2.19 10.77 -9.83
N THR A 60 -2.30 11.57 -10.89
CA THR A 60 -2.96 12.89 -10.82
C THR A 60 -4.48 12.73 -10.72
N ALA A 61 -5.16 13.79 -10.28
CA ALA A 61 -6.63 13.78 -10.21
C ALA A 61 -7.29 13.47 -11.57
N ALA A 62 -6.74 13.98 -12.65
CA ALA A 62 -7.25 13.74 -14.00
C ALA A 62 -7.09 12.27 -14.44
N MET A 63 -6.01 11.61 -14.03
CA MET A 63 -5.77 10.20 -14.34
C MET A 63 -6.73 9.27 -13.61
N TRP A 64 -7.17 9.64 -12.41
CA TRP A 64 -8.05 8.80 -11.61
C TRP A 64 -9.42 8.56 -12.24
N ASP A 65 -10.00 9.53 -12.93
CA ASP A 65 -11.28 9.34 -13.63
C ASP A 65 -11.18 8.21 -14.68
N THR A 66 -10.14 8.25 -15.48
CA THR A 66 -9.89 7.24 -16.51
C THR A 66 -9.59 5.88 -15.86
N GLN A 67 -8.78 5.86 -14.80
CA GLN A 67 -8.39 4.63 -14.11
C GLN A 67 -9.60 3.94 -13.47
N VAL A 68 -10.49 4.67 -12.81
CA VAL A 68 -11.70 4.10 -12.21
C VAL A 68 -12.60 3.51 -13.28
N THR A 69 -12.80 4.20 -14.41
CA THR A 69 -13.58 3.67 -15.54
C THR A 69 -13.00 2.36 -16.08
N MET A 70 -11.68 2.28 -16.21
CA MET A 70 -11.02 1.02 -16.61
C MET A 70 -11.19 -0.10 -15.59
N MET A 71 -11.16 0.22 -14.29
CA MET A 71 -11.37 -0.77 -13.24
C MET A 71 -12.81 -1.28 -13.21
N GLU A 72 -13.80 -0.44 -13.48
CA GLU A 72 -15.21 -0.86 -13.60
C GLU A 72 -15.39 -1.94 -14.68
N VAL A 73 -14.74 -1.76 -15.83
CA VAL A 73 -14.74 -2.79 -16.89
C VAL A 73 -14.15 -4.11 -16.41
N LYS A 74 -13.04 -4.05 -15.65
CA LYS A 74 -12.39 -5.25 -15.12
C LYS A 74 -13.21 -5.93 -14.01
N ILE A 75 -13.87 -5.17 -13.16
CA ILE A 75 -14.79 -5.68 -12.13
C ILE A 75 -15.91 -6.47 -12.80
N GLN A 76 -16.53 -5.92 -13.85
CA GLN A 76 -17.60 -6.60 -14.59
C GLN A 76 -17.08 -7.84 -15.33
N ALA A 77 -15.91 -7.76 -15.96
CA ALA A 77 -15.29 -8.90 -16.64
C ALA A 77 -14.94 -10.06 -15.67
N ALA A 78 -14.67 -9.74 -14.41
CA ALA A 78 -14.43 -10.72 -13.35
C ALA A 78 -15.72 -11.30 -12.74
N GLY A 79 -16.90 -10.89 -13.23
CA GLY A 79 -18.20 -11.35 -12.70
C GLY A 79 -18.56 -10.78 -11.34
N MET A 80 -17.88 -9.73 -10.89
CA MET A 80 -18.18 -9.05 -9.64
C MET A 80 -19.28 -8.00 -9.84
N PRO A 81 -20.06 -7.68 -8.79
CA PRO A 81 -21.08 -6.66 -8.88
C PRO A 81 -20.51 -5.31 -9.30
N ALA A 82 -21.15 -4.63 -10.23
CA ALA A 82 -20.78 -3.27 -10.65
C ALA A 82 -20.80 -2.30 -9.46
N LEU A 83 -20.02 -1.23 -9.55
CA LEU A 83 -20.13 -0.14 -8.60
C LEU A 83 -21.49 0.53 -8.73
N THR A 84 -22.11 0.86 -7.60
CA THR A 84 -23.25 1.78 -7.62
C THR A 84 -22.76 3.20 -7.94
N SER A 85 -23.66 4.09 -8.35
CA SER A 85 -23.31 5.50 -8.59
C SER A 85 -22.69 6.15 -7.37
N ASP A 86 -23.25 5.90 -6.18
CA ASP A 86 -22.77 6.46 -4.92
C ASP A 86 -21.38 5.90 -4.53
N GLU A 87 -21.15 4.61 -4.72
CA GLU A 87 -19.84 3.99 -4.51
C GLU A 87 -18.79 4.60 -5.45
N ARG A 88 -19.13 4.73 -6.73
CA ARG A 88 -18.23 5.32 -7.72
C ARG A 88 -17.88 6.76 -7.37
N GLU A 89 -18.86 7.57 -7.04
CA GLU A 89 -18.65 8.98 -6.65
C GLU A 89 -17.75 9.08 -5.42
N SER A 90 -18.05 8.33 -4.37
CA SER A 90 -17.25 8.30 -3.14
C SER A 90 -15.81 7.88 -3.37
N ILE A 91 -15.58 6.85 -4.20
CA ILE A 91 -14.24 6.38 -4.55
C ILE A 91 -13.48 7.44 -5.36
N VAL A 92 -14.09 7.99 -6.40
CA VAL A 92 -13.47 9.01 -7.27
C VAL A 92 -13.11 10.26 -6.46
N GLU A 93 -14.01 10.73 -5.61
CA GLU A 93 -13.76 11.89 -4.75
C GLU A 93 -12.60 11.65 -3.79
N TYR A 94 -12.57 10.47 -3.14
CA TYR A 94 -11.46 10.08 -2.27
C TYR A 94 -10.12 10.07 -3.01
N LEU A 95 -10.07 9.45 -4.18
CA LEU A 95 -8.85 9.33 -4.99
C LEU A 95 -8.36 10.68 -5.47
N LYS A 96 -9.25 11.54 -5.97
CA LYS A 96 -8.90 12.89 -6.45
C LYS A 96 -8.44 13.81 -5.33
N ARG A 97 -9.10 13.77 -4.18
CA ARG A 97 -8.72 14.59 -3.00
C ARG A 97 -7.31 14.25 -2.50
N ASN A 98 -6.89 13.00 -2.64
CA ASN A 98 -5.60 12.50 -2.20
C ASN A 98 -4.61 12.25 -3.36
N ALA A 99 -4.93 12.74 -4.55
CA ALA A 99 -4.10 12.54 -5.74
C ALA A 99 -2.74 13.23 -5.63
N GLY A 100 -1.80 12.74 -6.43
CA GLY A 100 -0.50 13.38 -6.60
C GLY A 100 -0.60 14.68 -7.41
N THR A 101 0.44 15.48 -7.31
CA THR A 101 0.60 16.69 -8.15
C THR A 101 1.21 16.32 -9.50
N GLU A 102 0.93 17.13 -10.53
CA GLU A 102 1.61 17.07 -11.83
C GLU A 102 3.08 17.49 -11.72
#